data_e42f0df0e707a51812c47f37f950e2af
#
_entry.id   e42f0df0e707a51812c47f37f950e2af
#
_cell.length_a   1.000
_cell.length_b   1.000
_cell.length_c   1.000
_cell.angle_alpha   90.00
_cell.angle_beta   90.00
_cell.angle_gamma   90.00
#
_symmetry.space_group_name_H-M   'P 1'
#
loop_
_entity.id
_entity.type
_entity.pdbx_description
1 polymer ?
#
loop_
_entity_poly.entity_id
_entity_poly.type
_entity_poly.pdbx_seq_one_letter_code
_entity_poly.pdbx_strand_id
1 'polypeptide(L)'
;GNPGTGKTTIARKLGEIFKAIGLLPSDKVVEHERRTLISPYQNESSKLMSKACDDAMGGILFIDEAYNLAPPSKGGSGSDDKAGVEAIETLMTRMENDKGKFVLICAGYRKNMDEFLLTNPGLSRRFTNKMHIDDYTPDQLQQIFMQMAKKKNYTLVPEAIVPLQKCIQLKVDAKDENFGNAGEMVKLFEETKKRLSSRLMNKVQTGAQLEKEEFTTILPEDIPYEMPKQVSTEESLSKLDELIGLQGVKDDVRKMENIIKLEQKRAELLGES
;
A
#
# COMPACT_ATOMS: atom_id res chain seq x y z
N GLY A 1 -5.29 -8.40 3.33
CA GLY A 1 -5.28 -7.01 2.83
C GLY A 1 -4.23 -6.78 1.77
N ASN A 2 -4.33 -5.69 1.03
CA ASN A 2 -3.43 -5.30 -0.06
C ASN A 2 -2.00 -5.00 0.43
N PRO A 3 -1.00 -4.79 -0.47
CA PRO A 3 0.34 -4.40 -0.09
C PRO A 3 0.33 -3.07 0.69
N GLY A 4 1.28 -2.92 1.61
CA GLY A 4 1.44 -1.65 2.34
C GLY A 4 0.31 -1.26 3.30
N THR A 5 -0.65 -2.16 3.59
CA THR A 5 -1.73 -1.92 4.57
C THR A 5 -1.28 -2.10 6.03
N GLY A 6 0.00 -2.41 6.27
CA GLY A 6 0.56 -2.50 7.62
C GLY A 6 0.43 -3.88 8.28
N LYS A 7 0.24 -4.97 7.53
CA LYS A 7 0.12 -6.34 8.05
C LYS A 7 1.18 -6.69 9.10
N THR A 8 2.45 -6.48 8.74
CA THR A 8 3.59 -6.73 9.65
C THR A 8 3.58 -5.81 10.87
N THR A 9 3.21 -4.54 10.69
CA THR A 9 3.09 -3.58 11.80
C THR A 9 2.03 -4.02 12.80
N ILE A 10 0.90 -4.51 12.28
CA ILE A 10 -0.18 -5.05 13.13
C ILE A 10 0.30 -6.29 13.89
N ALA A 11 1.02 -7.21 13.23
CA ALA A 11 1.57 -8.40 13.90
C ALA A 11 2.49 -8.02 15.07
N ARG A 12 3.36 -7.01 14.90
CA ARG A 12 4.22 -6.51 15.97
C ARG A 12 3.41 -5.89 17.11
N LYS A 13 2.38 -5.11 16.79
CA LYS A 13 1.50 -4.52 17.82
C LYS A 13 0.69 -5.57 18.55
N LEU A 14 0.26 -6.62 17.87
CA LEU A 14 -0.39 -7.77 18.52
C LEU A 14 0.57 -8.48 19.48
N GLY A 15 1.87 -8.61 19.14
CA GLY A 15 2.89 -9.15 20.04
C GLY A 15 3.00 -8.36 21.34
N GLU A 16 3.09 -7.03 21.24
CA GLU A 16 3.11 -6.13 22.41
C GLU A 16 1.84 -6.30 23.27
N ILE A 17 0.67 -6.36 22.63
CA ILE A 17 -0.62 -6.53 23.32
C ILE A 17 -0.70 -7.91 23.99
N PHE A 18 -0.38 -8.99 23.30
CA PHE A 18 -0.45 -10.34 23.83
C PHE A 18 0.49 -10.56 25.01
N LYS A 19 1.67 -9.93 24.98
CA LYS A 19 2.56 -9.89 26.13
C LYS A 19 1.95 -9.09 27.30
N ALA A 20 1.41 -7.92 27.03
CA ALA A 20 0.83 -7.05 28.06
C ALA A 20 -0.34 -7.69 28.82
N ILE A 21 -1.18 -8.46 28.11
CA ILE A 21 -2.30 -9.21 28.73
C ILE A 21 -1.90 -10.59 29.29
N GLY A 22 -0.61 -10.96 29.21
CA GLY A 22 -0.11 -12.23 29.72
C GLY A 22 -0.43 -13.46 28.88
N LEU A 23 -0.89 -13.30 27.63
CA LEU A 23 -1.15 -14.40 26.71
C LEU A 23 0.16 -15.03 26.20
N LEU A 24 1.17 -14.20 25.95
CA LEU A 24 2.51 -14.62 25.52
C LEU A 24 3.56 -14.07 26.50
N PRO A 25 4.63 -14.83 26.78
CA PRO A 25 5.73 -14.36 27.61
C PRO A 25 6.61 -13.31 26.94
N SER A 26 6.56 -13.21 25.60
CA SER A 26 7.40 -12.31 24.78
C SER A 26 6.59 -11.60 23.72
N ASP A 27 6.97 -10.38 23.39
CA ASP A 27 6.49 -9.58 22.25
C ASP A 27 7.26 -9.88 20.94
N LYS A 28 8.15 -10.87 20.97
CA LYS A 28 8.96 -11.28 19.81
C LYS A 28 8.06 -11.67 18.63
N VAL A 29 8.36 -11.12 17.46
CA VAL A 29 7.74 -11.53 16.19
C VAL A 29 8.85 -12.03 15.27
N VAL A 30 8.75 -13.30 14.87
CA VAL A 30 9.65 -13.92 13.92
C VAL A 30 8.97 -13.90 12.56
N GLU A 31 9.56 -13.18 11.61
CA GLU A 31 8.97 -12.91 10.30
C GLU A 31 9.59 -13.83 9.25
N HIS A 32 8.71 -14.50 8.49
CA HIS A 32 9.11 -15.39 7.41
C HIS A 32 8.28 -15.17 6.16
N GLU A 33 8.81 -15.58 5.04
CA GLU A 33 8.15 -15.72 3.74
C GLU A 33 8.57 -17.05 3.09
N ARG A 34 7.93 -17.43 1.98
CA ARG A 34 8.21 -18.71 1.31
C ARG A 34 9.72 -19.01 1.18
N ARG A 35 10.51 -18.04 0.69
CA ARG A 35 11.94 -18.24 0.41
C ARG A 35 12.79 -18.62 1.63
N THR A 36 12.34 -18.31 2.84
CA THR A 36 13.04 -18.63 4.09
C THR A 36 12.53 -19.91 4.73
N LEU A 37 11.43 -20.48 4.23
CA LEU A 37 10.77 -21.67 4.79
C LEU A 37 10.84 -22.89 3.87
N ILE A 38 11.13 -22.67 2.59
CA ILE A 38 11.16 -23.73 1.57
C ILE A 38 12.54 -23.82 0.94
N SER A 39 13.04 -25.06 0.85
CA SER A 39 14.28 -25.42 0.17
C SER A 39 13.98 -26.34 -1.01
N PRO A 40 14.76 -26.27 -2.09
CA PRO A 40 14.68 -27.21 -3.20
C PRO A 40 15.18 -28.63 -2.84
N TYR A 41 15.85 -28.76 -1.68
CA TYR A 41 16.41 -30.05 -1.23
C TYR A 41 15.39 -30.80 -0.38
N GLN A 42 15.33 -32.11 -0.58
CA GLN A 42 14.38 -32.99 0.10
C GLN A 42 14.59 -32.98 1.63
N ASN A 43 13.51 -32.94 2.41
CA ASN A 43 13.49 -32.90 3.87
C ASN A 43 14.14 -31.65 4.52
N GLU A 44 14.50 -30.63 3.75
CA GLU A 44 15.01 -29.38 4.33
C GLU A 44 13.90 -28.41 4.69
N SER A 45 12.80 -28.39 3.93
CA SER A 45 11.65 -27.50 4.20
C SER A 45 11.01 -27.80 5.56
N SER A 46 10.92 -29.08 5.92
CA SER A 46 10.46 -29.50 7.26
C SER A 46 11.39 -28.98 8.38
N LYS A 47 12.70 -29.04 8.19
CA LYS A 47 13.66 -28.52 9.16
C LYS A 47 13.59 -27.01 9.29
N LEU A 48 13.47 -26.27 8.16
CA LEU A 48 13.35 -24.83 8.15
C LEU A 48 12.06 -24.37 8.85
N MET A 49 10.94 -25.02 8.56
CA MET A 49 9.65 -24.74 9.20
C MET A 49 9.69 -25.07 10.70
N SER A 50 10.27 -26.19 11.09
CA SER A 50 10.42 -26.55 12.51
C SER A 50 11.27 -25.51 13.24
N LYS A 51 12.40 -25.09 12.65
CA LYS A 51 13.25 -24.04 13.21
C LYS A 51 12.50 -22.71 13.36
N ALA A 52 11.73 -22.30 12.35
CA ALA A 52 10.94 -21.09 12.43
C ALA A 52 9.92 -21.14 13.58
N CYS A 53 9.28 -22.31 13.82
CA CYS A 53 8.41 -22.50 14.98
C CYS A 53 9.21 -22.44 16.30
N ASP A 54 10.37 -23.07 16.38
CA ASP A 54 11.24 -23.03 17.58
C ASP A 54 11.68 -21.58 17.88
N ASP A 55 12.09 -20.86 16.85
CA ASP A 55 12.51 -19.47 16.97
C ASP A 55 11.34 -18.55 17.42
N ALA A 56 10.08 -18.93 17.15
CA ALA A 56 8.90 -18.18 17.53
C ALA A 56 8.31 -18.56 18.90
N MET A 57 8.90 -19.54 19.58
CA MET A 57 8.39 -19.98 20.90
C MET A 57 8.30 -18.81 21.88
N GLY A 58 7.17 -18.70 22.55
CA GLY A 58 6.85 -17.63 23.47
C GLY A 58 6.42 -16.32 22.83
N GLY A 59 6.38 -16.25 21.49
CA GLY A 59 6.06 -15.06 20.71
C GLY A 59 5.12 -15.35 19.54
N ILE A 60 5.32 -14.65 18.43
CA ILE A 60 4.52 -14.76 17.21
C ILE A 60 5.39 -15.26 16.06
N LEU A 61 4.92 -16.29 15.35
CA LEU A 61 5.38 -16.65 14.02
C LEU A 61 4.51 -15.91 13.00
N PHE A 62 5.10 -14.99 12.26
CA PHE A 62 4.42 -14.25 11.20
C PHE A 62 4.91 -14.73 9.84
N ILE A 63 4.00 -15.22 9.01
CA ILE A 63 4.30 -15.67 7.64
C ILE A 63 3.61 -14.71 6.67
N ASP A 64 4.40 -13.92 5.96
CA ASP A 64 3.86 -13.03 4.93
C ASP A 64 3.67 -13.78 3.61
N GLU A 65 2.63 -13.38 2.86
CA GLU A 65 2.24 -14.02 1.60
C GLU A 65 2.16 -15.57 1.72
N ALA A 66 1.55 -16.03 2.83
CA ALA A 66 1.55 -17.45 3.24
C ALA A 66 0.94 -18.38 2.18
N TYR A 67 0.08 -17.88 1.31
CA TYR A 67 -0.47 -18.65 0.19
C TYR A 67 0.61 -19.16 -0.78
N ASN A 68 1.76 -18.52 -0.83
CA ASN A 68 2.89 -19.00 -1.62
C ASN A 68 3.48 -20.34 -1.10
N LEU A 69 3.14 -20.76 0.13
CA LEU A 69 3.54 -22.07 0.65
C LEU A 69 2.81 -23.22 -0.06
N ALA A 70 1.60 -22.98 -0.57
CA ALA A 70 0.84 -23.98 -1.30
C ALA A 70 1.25 -24.02 -2.78
N PRO A 71 1.15 -25.19 -3.44
CA PRO A 71 1.32 -25.27 -4.88
C PRO A 71 0.24 -24.45 -5.60
N PRO A 72 0.54 -23.83 -6.76
CA PRO A 72 -0.43 -23.07 -7.53
C PRO A 72 -1.61 -23.95 -7.95
N SER A 73 -2.82 -23.51 -7.62
CA SER A 73 -4.07 -24.27 -7.77
C SER A 73 -4.58 -24.42 -9.23
N LYS A 74 -3.91 -23.86 -10.26
CA LYS A 74 -4.34 -23.96 -11.67
C LYS A 74 -3.17 -24.03 -12.65
N GLY A 75 -3.07 -25.19 -13.35
CA GLY A 75 -2.74 -25.24 -14.79
C GLY A 75 -1.31 -24.98 -15.24
N GLY A 76 -0.34 -24.97 -14.39
CA GLY A 76 1.05 -25.09 -14.81
C GLY A 76 1.45 -26.57 -14.84
N SER A 77 2.28 -26.97 -15.83
CA SER A 77 3.00 -28.25 -15.83
C SER A 77 3.91 -28.28 -14.57
N GLY A 78 3.25 -28.32 -13.40
CA GLY A 78 3.84 -28.21 -12.09
C GLY A 78 4.38 -29.55 -11.68
N SER A 79 5.68 -29.65 -11.62
CA SER A 79 6.30 -30.53 -10.64
C SER A 79 5.57 -30.39 -9.32
N ASP A 80 5.12 -31.53 -8.74
CA ASP A 80 4.63 -31.63 -7.37
C ASP A 80 5.48 -30.71 -6.47
N ASP A 81 4.91 -29.60 -5.99
CA ASP A 81 5.59 -28.75 -4.99
C ASP A 81 5.60 -29.47 -3.64
N LYS A 82 6.33 -30.59 -3.61
CA LYS A 82 6.49 -31.44 -2.43
C LYS A 82 7.06 -30.67 -1.26
N ALA A 83 7.94 -29.71 -1.56
CA ALA A 83 8.60 -28.90 -0.55
C ALA A 83 7.60 -27.96 0.18
N GLY A 84 6.64 -27.38 -0.54
CA GLY A 84 5.58 -26.58 0.06
C GLY A 84 4.62 -27.42 0.88
N VAL A 85 4.23 -28.59 0.38
CA VAL A 85 3.38 -29.54 1.11
C VAL A 85 4.07 -29.97 2.41
N GLU A 86 5.34 -30.37 2.35
CA GLU A 86 6.16 -30.77 3.50
C GLU A 86 6.22 -29.66 4.57
N ALA A 87 6.42 -28.42 4.16
CA ALA A 87 6.43 -27.27 5.08
C ALA A 87 5.08 -27.07 5.76
N ILE A 88 3.96 -27.15 5.00
CA ILE A 88 2.60 -27.00 5.54
C ILE A 88 2.27 -28.14 6.52
N GLU A 89 2.58 -29.38 6.19
CA GLU A 89 2.34 -30.54 7.08
C GLU A 89 3.14 -30.41 8.38
N THR A 90 4.39 -29.96 8.28
CA THR A 90 5.23 -29.69 9.46
C THR A 90 4.61 -28.57 10.31
N LEU A 91 4.18 -27.48 9.68
CA LEU A 91 3.52 -26.38 10.39
C LEU A 91 2.27 -26.85 11.11
N MET A 92 1.41 -27.62 10.46
CA MET A 92 0.19 -28.17 11.08
C MET A 92 0.51 -29.07 12.28
N THR A 93 1.52 -29.91 12.19
CA THR A 93 1.98 -30.77 13.28
C THR A 93 2.47 -29.93 14.46
N ARG A 94 3.25 -28.89 14.20
CA ARG A 94 3.74 -27.96 15.24
C ARG A 94 2.62 -27.15 15.89
N MET A 95 1.63 -26.70 15.12
CA MET A 95 0.45 -26.01 15.66
C MET A 95 -0.32 -26.89 16.67
N GLU A 96 -0.35 -28.20 16.48
CA GLU A 96 -1.01 -29.12 17.41
C GLU A 96 -0.15 -29.39 18.64
N ASN A 97 1.12 -29.78 18.43
CA ASN A 97 2.02 -30.19 19.49
C ASN A 97 2.45 -29.03 20.41
N ASP A 98 2.53 -27.84 19.86
CA ASP A 98 2.98 -26.63 20.57
C ASP A 98 1.83 -25.62 20.80
N LYS A 99 0.61 -26.12 20.87
CA LYS A 99 -0.58 -25.32 21.13
C LYS A 99 -0.41 -24.44 22.38
N GLY A 100 -0.62 -23.15 22.23
CA GLY A 100 -0.49 -22.17 23.32
C GLY A 100 0.95 -21.72 23.62
N LYS A 101 1.97 -22.29 22.97
CA LYS A 101 3.36 -21.87 23.17
C LYS A 101 3.79 -20.71 22.25
N PHE A 102 3.14 -20.54 21.12
CA PHE A 102 3.31 -19.41 20.21
C PHE A 102 2.00 -19.10 19.48
N VAL A 103 1.90 -17.91 18.88
CA VAL A 103 0.79 -17.52 18.03
C VAL A 103 1.26 -17.50 16.57
N LEU A 104 0.49 -18.13 15.68
CA LEU A 104 0.74 -18.10 14.25
C LEU A 104 -0.16 -17.05 13.58
N ILE A 105 0.44 -16.19 12.81
CA ILE A 105 -0.24 -15.20 11.96
C ILE A 105 0.20 -15.40 10.52
N CYS A 106 -0.73 -15.76 9.64
CA CYS A 106 -0.54 -15.84 8.21
C CYS A 106 -1.16 -14.62 7.53
N ALA A 107 -0.40 -13.91 6.73
CA ALA A 107 -0.84 -12.73 6.00
C ALA A 107 -0.78 -12.96 4.49
N GLY A 108 -1.57 -12.19 3.74
CA GLY A 108 -1.59 -12.23 2.27
C GLY A 108 -2.82 -11.54 1.70
N TYR A 109 -2.95 -11.59 0.38
CA TYR A 109 -4.15 -11.12 -0.32
C TYR A 109 -5.36 -11.97 0.02
N ARG A 110 -6.52 -11.32 0.21
CA ARG A 110 -7.74 -12.00 0.67
C ARG A 110 -8.08 -13.22 -0.18
N LYS A 111 -8.20 -13.03 -1.49
CA LYS A 111 -8.57 -14.10 -2.43
C LYS A 111 -7.60 -15.28 -2.36
N ASN A 112 -6.29 -14.99 -2.40
CA ASN A 112 -5.25 -16.01 -2.36
C ASN A 112 -5.22 -16.75 -1.01
N MET A 113 -5.48 -16.04 0.11
CA MET A 113 -5.57 -16.65 1.44
C MET A 113 -6.80 -17.54 1.57
N ASP A 114 -7.95 -17.16 1.02
CA ASP A 114 -9.14 -18.00 1.02
C ASP A 114 -8.90 -19.28 0.19
N GLU A 115 -8.26 -19.18 -0.98
CA GLU A 115 -7.84 -20.35 -1.77
C GLU A 115 -6.82 -21.22 -1.01
N PHE A 116 -5.84 -20.61 -0.38
CA PHE A 116 -4.82 -21.30 0.44
C PHE A 116 -5.45 -22.14 1.56
N LEU A 117 -6.41 -21.58 2.27
CA LEU A 117 -7.08 -22.31 3.36
C LEU A 117 -7.94 -23.49 2.85
N LEU A 118 -8.38 -23.44 1.58
CA LEU A 118 -9.12 -24.53 0.94
C LEU A 118 -8.21 -25.65 0.43
N THR A 119 -6.92 -25.41 0.21
CA THR A 119 -5.99 -26.45 -0.26
C THR A 119 -5.82 -27.60 0.73
N ASN A 120 -6.02 -27.32 2.01
CA ASN A 120 -5.90 -28.32 3.07
C ASN A 120 -6.99 -28.13 4.14
N PRO A 121 -7.90 -29.12 4.32
CA PRO A 121 -8.95 -29.06 5.33
C PRO A 121 -8.42 -28.88 6.76
N GLY A 122 -7.20 -29.33 7.03
CA GLY A 122 -6.53 -29.14 8.32
C GLY A 122 -6.18 -27.68 8.61
N LEU A 123 -5.81 -26.90 7.58
CA LEU A 123 -5.55 -25.47 7.72
C LEU A 123 -6.82 -24.71 8.09
N SER A 124 -7.91 -24.91 7.32
CA SER A 124 -9.17 -24.18 7.56
C SER A 124 -9.77 -24.41 8.94
N ARG A 125 -9.55 -25.61 9.53
CA ARG A 125 -10.00 -25.94 10.90
C ARG A 125 -9.17 -25.24 11.98
N ARG A 126 -7.89 -24.96 11.73
CA ARG A 126 -6.98 -24.33 12.69
C ARG A 126 -6.97 -22.80 12.61
N PHE A 127 -7.22 -22.25 11.44
CA PHE A 127 -7.37 -20.79 11.26
C PHE A 127 -8.81 -20.34 11.45
N THR A 128 -9.22 -20.19 12.71
CA THR A 128 -10.59 -19.79 13.07
C THR A 128 -10.80 -18.28 13.02
N ASN A 129 -9.74 -17.50 13.23
CA ASN A 129 -9.81 -16.04 13.27
C ASN A 129 -9.29 -15.45 11.95
N LYS A 130 -10.15 -14.74 11.24
CA LYS A 130 -9.79 -14.01 10.00
C LYS A 130 -9.99 -12.52 10.25
N MET A 131 -8.95 -11.74 9.98
CA MET A 131 -8.99 -10.28 10.05
C MET A 131 -8.82 -9.72 8.64
N HIS A 132 -9.72 -8.85 8.24
CA HIS A 132 -9.56 -8.08 7.00
C HIS A 132 -8.96 -6.72 7.31
N ILE A 133 -7.98 -6.31 6.52
CA ILE A 133 -7.37 -5.00 6.60
C ILE A 133 -7.69 -4.31 5.27
N ASP A 134 -8.51 -3.27 5.36
CA ASP A 134 -8.90 -2.47 4.21
C ASP A 134 -7.75 -1.56 3.75
N ASP A 135 -7.87 -1.05 2.53
CA ASP A 135 -6.99 0.00 2.04
C ASP A 135 -7.18 1.28 2.86
N TYR A 136 -6.12 2.05 2.97
CA TYR A 136 -6.19 3.36 3.61
C TYR A 136 -7.02 4.35 2.78
N THR A 137 -7.78 5.18 3.47
CA THR A 137 -8.43 6.34 2.87
C THR A 137 -7.40 7.41 2.49
N PRO A 138 -7.74 8.36 1.58
CA PRO A 138 -6.85 9.48 1.25
C PRO A 138 -6.37 10.24 2.49
N ASP A 139 -7.24 10.50 3.46
CA ASP A 139 -6.91 11.19 4.71
C ASP A 139 -5.92 10.39 5.57
N GLN A 140 -6.10 9.07 5.65
CA GLN A 140 -5.18 8.19 6.35
C GLN A 140 -3.81 8.13 5.67
N LEU A 141 -3.78 8.10 4.34
CA LEU A 141 -2.53 8.15 3.57
C LEU A 141 -1.80 9.47 3.77
N GLN A 142 -2.53 10.59 3.82
CA GLN A 142 -1.95 11.89 4.16
C GLN A 142 -1.34 11.88 5.57
N GLN A 143 -2.05 11.34 6.56
CA GLN A 143 -1.52 11.21 7.91
C GLN A 143 -0.25 10.37 7.96
N ILE A 144 -0.21 9.27 7.20
CA ILE A 144 0.99 8.41 7.07
C ILE A 144 2.15 9.22 6.48
N PHE A 145 1.92 9.98 5.40
CA PHE A 145 2.94 10.84 4.81
C PHE A 145 3.47 11.88 5.80
N MET A 146 2.57 12.58 6.51
CA MET A 146 2.93 13.59 7.51
C MET A 146 3.73 12.99 8.68
N GLN A 147 3.35 11.81 9.16
CA GLN A 147 4.10 11.10 10.20
C GLN A 147 5.50 10.69 9.71
N MET A 148 5.62 10.24 8.47
CA MET A 148 6.93 9.89 7.88
C MET A 148 7.82 11.13 7.75
N ALA A 149 7.27 12.24 7.25
CA ALA A 149 7.98 13.51 7.16
C ALA A 149 8.49 13.94 8.55
N LYS A 150 7.61 13.97 9.54
CA LYS A 150 7.97 14.33 10.94
C LYS A 150 9.04 13.41 11.52
N LYS A 151 8.93 12.10 11.32
CA LYS A 151 9.91 11.11 11.82
C LYS A 151 11.30 11.30 11.19
N LYS A 152 11.38 11.84 10.00
CA LYS A 152 12.62 12.15 9.28
C LYS A 152 13.04 13.62 9.44
N ASN A 153 12.42 14.38 10.35
CA ASN A 153 12.66 15.80 10.62
C ASN A 153 12.39 16.72 9.44
N TYR A 154 11.42 16.38 8.59
CA TYR A 154 10.91 17.29 7.56
C TYR A 154 9.64 17.98 8.02
N THR A 155 9.47 19.24 7.60
CA THR A 155 8.29 20.06 7.90
C THR A 155 7.63 20.47 6.58
N LEU A 156 6.32 20.34 6.49
CA LEU A 156 5.54 20.87 5.37
C LEU A 156 5.00 22.24 5.74
N VAL A 157 5.12 23.21 4.83
CA VAL A 157 4.40 24.47 4.96
C VAL A 157 2.89 24.24 4.77
N PRO A 158 2.00 25.05 5.38
CA PRO A 158 0.55 24.87 5.24
C PRO A 158 0.08 24.84 3.79
N GLU A 159 0.70 25.63 2.93
CA GLU A 159 0.39 25.73 1.50
C GLU A 159 0.69 24.43 0.72
N ALA A 160 1.58 23.57 1.23
CA ALA A 160 1.92 22.28 0.62
C ALA A 160 0.87 21.20 0.89
N ILE A 161 -0.06 21.42 1.84
CA ILE A 161 -1.06 20.43 2.22
C ILE A 161 -2.06 20.18 1.08
N VAL A 162 -2.54 21.23 0.44
CA VAL A 162 -3.52 21.10 -0.67
C VAL A 162 -2.95 20.35 -1.87
N PRO A 163 -1.76 20.69 -2.39
CA PRO A 163 -1.10 19.87 -3.43
C PRO A 163 -0.89 18.42 -3.02
N LEU A 164 -0.50 18.17 -1.76
CA LEU A 164 -0.33 16.82 -1.24
C LEU A 164 -1.64 16.03 -1.26
N GLN A 165 -2.73 16.61 -0.78
CA GLN A 165 -4.05 15.98 -0.80
C GLN A 165 -4.48 15.61 -2.21
N LYS A 166 -4.36 16.54 -3.14
CA LYS A 166 -4.71 16.32 -4.55
C LYS A 166 -3.85 15.21 -5.18
N CYS A 167 -2.55 15.19 -4.89
CA CYS A 167 -1.65 14.15 -5.37
C CYS A 167 -2.05 12.77 -4.84
N ILE A 168 -2.38 12.67 -3.55
CA ILE A 168 -2.83 11.43 -2.91
C ILE A 168 -4.18 10.98 -3.51
N GLN A 169 -5.13 11.92 -3.69
CA GLN A 169 -6.43 11.61 -4.27
C GLN A 169 -6.29 11.03 -5.69
N LEU A 170 -5.48 11.64 -6.55
CA LEU A 170 -5.21 11.11 -7.89
C LEU A 170 -4.63 9.69 -7.86
N LYS A 171 -3.71 9.40 -6.92
CA LYS A 171 -3.17 8.06 -6.75
C LYS A 171 -4.23 7.05 -6.29
N VAL A 172 -5.14 7.46 -5.42
CA VAL A 172 -6.24 6.61 -4.94
C VAL A 172 -7.30 6.40 -6.04
N ASP A 173 -7.62 7.42 -6.82
CA ASP A 173 -8.57 7.32 -7.93
C ASP A 173 -8.05 6.41 -9.05
N ALA A 174 -6.73 6.40 -9.27
CA ALA A 174 -6.05 5.55 -10.24
C ALA A 174 -5.67 4.16 -9.68
N LYS A 175 -6.10 3.81 -8.45
CA LYS A 175 -5.70 2.55 -7.80
C LYS A 175 -6.22 1.32 -8.56
N ASP A 176 -5.38 0.31 -8.65
CA ASP A 176 -5.70 -1.04 -9.08
C ASP A 176 -5.71 -2.03 -7.88
N GLU A 177 -5.89 -3.32 -8.18
CA GLU A 177 -5.88 -4.38 -7.17
C GLU A 177 -4.54 -4.51 -6.43
N ASN A 178 -3.45 -3.92 -6.95
CA ASN A 178 -2.09 -3.96 -6.40
C ASN A 178 -1.68 -2.63 -5.75
N PHE A 179 -2.61 -1.75 -5.49
CA PHE A 179 -2.32 -0.45 -4.89
C PHE A 179 -1.49 -0.58 -3.61
N GLY A 180 -0.33 0.06 -3.59
CA GLY A 180 0.70 -0.12 -2.58
C GLY A 180 0.45 0.60 -1.24
N ASN A 181 -0.69 1.27 -1.06
CA ASN A 181 -1.08 1.94 0.19
C ASN A 181 0.04 2.79 0.81
N ALA A 182 0.50 2.48 2.03
CA ALA A 182 1.61 3.20 2.68
C ALA A 182 2.92 3.15 1.85
N GLY A 183 3.13 2.11 1.05
CA GLY A 183 4.26 2.02 0.13
C GLY A 183 4.23 3.11 -0.94
N GLU A 184 3.04 3.52 -1.42
CA GLU A 184 2.90 4.67 -2.32
C GLU A 184 3.29 5.98 -1.63
N MET A 185 3.01 6.12 -0.34
CA MET A 185 3.44 7.29 0.44
C MET A 185 4.95 7.33 0.63
N VAL A 186 5.60 6.17 0.77
CA VAL A 186 7.08 6.10 0.77
C VAL A 186 7.65 6.59 -0.54
N LYS A 187 7.13 6.11 -1.68
CA LYS A 187 7.57 6.56 -3.02
C LYS A 187 7.33 8.07 -3.21
N LEU A 188 6.15 8.54 -2.84
CA LEU A 188 5.79 9.95 -2.91
C LEU A 188 6.73 10.82 -2.08
N PHE A 189 7.07 10.39 -0.87
CA PHE A 189 7.99 11.11 -0.01
C PHE A 189 9.43 11.14 -0.56
N GLU A 190 9.92 10.03 -1.13
CA GLU A 190 11.24 10.00 -1.77
C GLU A 190 11.29 10.91 -3.01
N GLU A 191 10.21 10.98 -3.79
CA GLU A 191 10.11 11.88 -4.92
C GLU A 191 10.05 13.36 -4.47
N THR A 192 9.29 13.66 -3.45
CA THR A 192 9.24 14.99 -2.81
C THR A 192 10.64 15.43 -2.37
N LYS A 193 11.41 14.56 -1.72
CA LYS A 193 12.79 14.87 -1.32
C LYS A 193 13.71 15.15 -2.53
N LYS A 194 13.54 14.40 -3.62
CA LYS A 194 14.32 14.67 -4.85
C LYS A 194 14.01 16.06 -5.41
N ARG A 195 12.73 16.44 -5.47
CA ARG A 195 12.32 17.78 -5.94
C ARG A 195 12.84 18.89 -5.03
N LEU A 196 12.74 18.73 -3.71
CA LEU A 196 13.32 19.64 -2.73
C LEU A 196 14.82 19.80 -2.96
N SER A 197 15.56 18.71 -3.12
CA SER A 197 17.00 18.75 -3.39
C SER A 197 17.32 19.51 -4.69
N SER A 198 16.54 19.29 -5.75
CA SER A 198 16.69 19.98 -7.04
C SER A 198 16.42 21.48 -6.89
N ARG A 199 15.39 21.87 -6.15
CA ARG A 199 15.07 23.27 -5.85
C ARG A 199 16.22 23.97 -5.11
N LEU A 200 16.75 23.32 -4.07
CA LEU A 200 17.88 23.87 -3.30
C LEU A 200 19.14 24.00 -4.17
N MET A 201 19.40 23.02 -5.03
CA MET A 201 20.53 23.05 -5.94
C MET A 201 20.44 24.21 -6.94
N ASN A 202 19.25 24.45 -7.49
CA ASN A 202 19.00 25.60 -8.36
C ASN A 202 19.21 26.92 -7.62
N LYS A 203 18.77 27.05 -6.35
CA LYS A 203 19.04 28.24 -5.53
C LYS A 203 20.54 28.48 -5.35
N VAL A 204 21.31 27.45 -5.05
CA VAL A 204 22.78 27.55 -4.90
C VAL A 204 23.43 27.99 -6.20
N GLN A 205 23.01 27.46 -7.35
CA GLN A 205 23.55 27.84 -8.66
C GLN A 205 23.27 29.31 -9.02
N THR A 206 22.18 29.88 -8.50
CA THR A 206 21.86 31.31 -8.66
C THR A 206 22.57 32.21 -7.65
N GLY A 207 23.47 31.67 -6.82
CA GLY A 207 24.27 32.41 -5.84
C GLY A 207 23.55 32.71 -4.50
N ALA A 208 22.38 32.14 -4.28
CA ALA A 208 21.66 32.32 -3.02
C ALA A 208 22.28 31.49 -1.89
N GLN A 209 22.38 32.10 -0.70
CA GLN A 209 22.73 31.36 0.53
C GLN A 209 21.51 30.60 1.03
N LEU A 210 21.71 29.34 1.45
CA LEU A 210 20.66 28.50 2.00
C LEU A 210 20.68 28.58 3.53
N GLU A 211 19.50 28.73 4.10
CA GLU A 211 19.30 28.60 5.56
C GLU A 211 19.13 27.14 5.95
N LYS A 212 19.47 26.80 7.20
CA LYS A 212 19.44 25.41 7.69
C LYS A 212 18.04 24.81 7.62
N GLU A 213 17.02 25.60 7.88
CA GLU A 213 15.61 25.19 7.84
C GLU A 213 15.14 24.82 6.44
N GLU A 214 15.70 25.44 5.41
CA GLU A 214 15.30 25.17 4.00
C GLU A 214 15.61 23.74 3.58
N PHE A 215 16.62 23.08 4.16
CA PHE A 215 16.99 21.70 3.84
C PHE A 215 15.93 20.68 4.25
N THR A 216 15.04 21.04 5.15
CA THR A 216 14.01 20.15 5.69
C THR A 216 12.59 20.69 5.49
N THR A 217 12.44 21.86 4.87
CA THR A 217 11.13 22.49 4.63
C THR A 217 10.62 22.16 3.24
N ILE A 218 9.51 21.42 3.20
CA ILE A 218 8.81 21.03 1.97
C ILE A 218 7.83 22.12 1.58
N LEU A 219 8.01 22.66 0.39
CA LEU A 219 7.16 23.67 -0.24
C LEU A 219 6.16 23.01 -1.22
N PRO A 220 5.10 23.72 -1.66
CA PRO A 220 4.11 23.20 -2.62
C PRO A 220 4.74 22.65 -3.91
N GLU A 221 5.78 23.30 -4.41
CA GLU A 221 6.49 22.93 -5.63
C GLU A 221 7.33 21.65 -5.51
N ASP A 222 7.65 21.23 -4.27
CA ASP A 222 8.36 19.99 -3.99
C ASP A 222 7.42 18.78 -4.06
N ILE A 223 6.10 18.99 -3.91
CA ILE A 223 5.11 17.92 -4.07
C ILE A 223 5.00 17.58 -5.57
N PRO A 224 5.10 16.29 -5.95
CA PRO A 224 4.98 15.87 -7.36
C PRO A 224 3.51 15.88 -7.82
N TYR A 225 2.87 17.03 -7.67
CA TYR A 225 1.56 17.31 -8.16
C TYR A 225 1.68 18.29 -9.32
N GLU A 226 1.52 17.79 -10.53
CA GLU A 226 1.30 18.64 -11.67
C GLU A 226 -0.19 18.99 -11.69
N MET A 227 -0.49 20.25 -11.43
CA MET A 227 -1.85 20.72 -11.73
C MET A 227 -2.17 20.28 -13.16
N PRO A 228 -3.29 19.58 -13.40
CA PRO A 228 -3.76 19.43 -14.78
C PRO A 228 -3.73 20.84 -15.36
N LYS A 229 -2.97 21.04 -16.44
CA LYS A 229 -3.04 22.30 -17.17
C LYS A 229 -4.52 22.54 -17.37
N GLN A 230 -5.05 23.62 -16.82
CA GLN A 230 -6.38 24.09 -17.18
C GLN A 230 -6.27 24.36 -18.69
N VAL A 231 -6.56 23.33 -19.47
CA VAL A 231 -6.78 23.52 -20.90
C VAL A 231 -8.01 24.41 -20.92
N SER A 232 -7.83 25.65 -21.34
CA SER A 232 -8.96 26.58 -21.39
C SER A 232 -10.04 25.92 -22.24
N THR A 233 -11.30 26.12 -21.88
CA THR A 233 -12.41 25.62 -22.67
C THR A 233 -12.25 26.04 -24.14
N GLU A 234 -11.74 27.24 -24.35
CA GLU A 234 -11.41 27.80 -25.67
C GLU A 234 -10.33 27.01 -26.42
N GLU A 235 -9.26 26.58 -25.72
CA GLU A 235 -8.21 25.77 -26.35
C GLU A 235 -8.70 24.35 -26.68
N SER A 236 -9.58 23.78 -25.86
CA SER A 236 -10.23 22.49 -26.13
C SER A 236 -11.19 22.57 -27.30
N LEU A 237 -11.97 23.65 -27.40
CA LEU A 237 -12.87 23.89 -28.53
C LEU A 237 -12.11 24.17 -29.81
N SER A 238 -10.99 24.90 -29.75
CA SER A 238 -10.11 25.11 -30.92
C SER A 238 -9.62 23.78 -31.48
N LYS A 239 -9.16 22.85 -30.64
CA LYS A 239 -8.75 21.50 -31.03
C LYS A 239 -9.90 20.69 -31.64
N LEU A 240 -11.13 20.88 -31.14
CA LEU A 240 -12.32 20.25 -31.73
C LEU A 240 -12.62 20.85 -33.13
N ASP A 241 -12.41 22.14 -33.30
CA ASP A 241 -12.63 22.82 -34.59
C ASP A 241 -11.62 22.40 -35.67
N GLU A 242 -10.40 22.03 -35.26
CA GLU A 242 -9.35 21.52 -36.17
C GLU A 242 -9.69 20.13 -36.75
N LEU A 243 -10.61 19.37 -36.15
CA LEU A 243 -11.03 18.09 -36.69
C LEU A 243 -11.81 18.26 -37.99
N ILE A 244 -11.43 17.50 -39.01
CA ILE A 244 -12.08 17.54 -40.34
C ILE A 244 -13.46 16.90 -40.25
N GLY A 245 -14.50 17.62 -40.68
CA GLY A 245 -15.87 17.13 -40.63
C GLY A 245 -16.52 17.23 -39.24
N LEU A 246 -17.42 16.33 -38.92
CA LEU A 246 -18.13 16.21 -37.65
C LEU A 246 -18.93 17.46 -37.23
N GLN A 247 -19.45 18.24 -38.20
CA GLN A 247 -20.10 19.53 -37.89
C GLN A 247 -21.22 19.40 -36.87
N GLY A 248 -22.07 18.37 -36.95
CA GLY A 248 -23.13 18.12 -35.98
C GLY A 248 -22.63 17.93 -34.56
N VAL A 249 -21.50 17.21 -34.39
CA VAL A 249 -20.89 16.99 -33.09
C VAL A 249 -20.29 18.29 -32.53
N LYS A 250 -19.66 19.11 -33.37
CA LYS A 250 -19.12 20.42 -33.01
C LYS A 250 -20.23 21.36 -32.50
N ASP A 251 -21.35 21.38 -33.18
CA ASP A 251 -22.52 22.20 -32.83
C ASP A 251 -23.15 21.73 -31.52
N ASP A 252 -23.23 20.42 -31.30
CA ASP A 252 -23.78 19.86 -30.06
C ASP A 252 -22.88 20.12 -28.86
N VAL A 253 -21.55 19.99 -29.00
CA VAL A 253 -20.58 20.34 -27.91
C VAL A 253 -20.67 21.82 -27.57
N ARG A 254 -20.80 22.72 -28.55
CA ARG A 254 -20.97 24.16 -28.29
C ARG A 254 -22.31 24.47 -27.60
N LYS A 255 -23.39 23.77 -27.93
CA LYS A 255 -24.67 23.90 -27.21
C LYS A 255 -24.54 23.45 -25.76
N MET A 256 -23.84 22.30 -25.50
CA MET A 256 -23.59 21.84 -24.13
C MET A 256 -22.76 22.83 -23.32
N GLU A 257 -21.71 23.40 -23.91
CA GLU A 257 -20.91 24.44 -23.27
C GLU A 257 -21.74 25.63 -22.84
N ASN A 258 -22.59 26.14 -23.76
CA ASN A 258 -23.45 27.26 -23.48
C ASN A 258 -24.46 26.96 -22.36
N ILE A 259 -25.01 25.76 -22.30
CA ILE A 259 -25.92 25.32 -21.24
C ILE A 259 -25.18 25.33 -19.90
N ILE A 260 -23.97 24.71 -19.84
CA ILE A 260 -23.19 24.67 -18.61
C ILE A 260 -22.81 26.07 -18.12
N LYS A 261 -22.38 26.97 -19.02
CA LYS A 261 -22.08 28.36 -18.67
C LYS A 261 -23.30 29.09 -18.14
N LEU A 262 -24.47 28.81 -18.69
CA LEU A 262 -25.73 29.43 -18.25
C LEU A 262 -26.14 28.92 -16.85
N GLU A 263 -25.97 27.61 -16.59
CA GLU A 263 -26.25 27.01 -15.29
C GLU A 263 -25.27 27.51 -14.21
N GLN A 264 -23.97 27.61 -14.53
CA GLN A 264 -22.99 28.20 -13.62
C GLN A 264 -23.32 29.64 -13.26
N LYS A 265 -23.66 30.45 -14.27
CA LYS A 265 -24.06 31.85 -14.05
C LYS A 265 -25.36 31.97 -13.24
N ARG A 266 -26.28 31.03 -13.42
CA ARG A 266 -27.52 30.94 -12.63
C ARG A 266 -27.21 30.55 -11.18
N ALA A 267 -26.33 29.56 -10.92
CA ALA A 267 -25.92 29.18 -9.58
C ALA A 267 -25.23 30.34 -8.85
N GLU A 268 -24.32 31.07 -9.53
CA GLU A 268 -23.70 32.27 -8.97
C GLU A 268 -24.71 33.36 -8.60
N LEU A 269 -25.73 33.59 -9.44
CA LEU A 269 -26.76 34.62 -9.20
C LEU A 269 -27.76 34.23 -8.10
N LEU A 270 -28.02 32.93 -7.94
CA LEU A 270 -28.95 32.38 -6.96
C LEU A 270 -28.32 32.02 -5.62
N GLY A 271 -26.96 32.05 -5.52
CA GLY A 271 -26.23 31.66 -4.32
C GLY A 271 -26.33 30.17 -4.01
N GLU A 272 -26.65 29.35 -5.01
CA GLU A 272 -26.63 27.89 -4.92
C GLU A 272 -25.21 27.42 -5.24
N SER A 273 -24.50 26.93 -4.21
CA SER A 273 -23.16 26.34 -4.33
C SER A 273 -23.25 24.81 -4.33
#